data_1d064a13f95617990080a5b00a18aa26
#
_entry.id   1d064a13f95617990080a5b00a18aa26
#
_cell.length_a   1.000
_cell.length_b   1.000
_cell.length_c   1.000
_cell.angle_alpha   90.00
_cell.angle_beta   90.00
_cell.angle_gamma   90.00
#
_symmetry.space_group_name_H-M   'P 1'
#
loop_
_entity.id
_entity.type
_entity.pdbx_description
1 polymer ?
#
loop_
_entity_poly.entity_id
_entity_poly.type
_entity_poly.pdbx_seq_one_letter_code
_entity_poly.pdbx_strand_id
1 'polypeptide(L)'
;MKNHKFYIVTLCYNCEEYINDCLESIVTQQYDNYKVIIIDDASSDGTVKRIKDFLNKHNHFNDRFNLIENSERKGPLANHIQSLEVEEIKDNDIILHLDGDDLLTCSTSLSIINKNYANNPNHLISYGDYESATGKESICKPWQSNISVSEYIAPIGWIFSHIRTFKYMLWKHIDKKLSFYDEEGKIFTSAGDVAIMKPLLELAGRKRTMFFNKKMYYYRDNTSLNEHNDHLHDQ
;
A
#
# COMPACT_ATOMS: atom_id res chain seq x y z
N MET A 1 15.53 -20.55 -0.80
CA MET A 1 14.19 -19.93 -0.94
C MET A 1 14.32 -18.75 -1.87
N LYS A 2 13.33 -18.49 -2.74
CA LYS A 2 13.37 -17.33 -3.64
C LYS A 2 13.34 -16.05 -2.81
N ASN A 3 14.22 -15.10 -3.12
CA ASN A 3 14.34 -13.81 -2.46
C ASN A 3 13.74 -12.74 -3.39
N HIS A 4 12.41 -12.49 -3.28
CA HIS A 4 11.74 -11.52 -4.13
C HIS A 4 12.18 -10.10 -3.76
N LYS A 5 12.27 -9.23 -4.75
CA LYS A 5 12.48 -7.81 -4.50
C LYS A 5 11.14 -7.15 -4.15
N PHE A 6 11.14 -6.34 -3.10
CA PHE A 6 10.00 -5.51 -2.75
C PHE A 6 10.19 -4.08 -3.25
N TYR A 7 9.11 -3.50 -3.71
CA TYR A 7 8.96 -2.06 -3.86
C TYR A 7 7.90 -1.60 -2.86
N ILE A 8 8.34 -0.91 -1.82
CA ILE A 8 7.48 -0.33 -0.79
C ILE A 8 7.08 1.06 -1.28
N VAL A 9 5.81 1.24 -1.58
CA VAL A 9 5.24 2.51 -2.01
C VAL A 9 4.67 3.20 -0.80
N THR A 10 5.23 4.36 -0.46
CA THR A 10 4.80 5.18 0.68
C THR A 10 4.29 6.52 0.17
N LEU A 11 2.99 6.76 0.33
CA LEU A 11 2.36 8.01 -0.02
C LEU A 11 2.26 8.90 1.21
N CYS A 12 2.67 10.16 1.07
CA CYS A 12 2.73 11.14 2.13
C CYS A 12 1.93 12.40 1.76
N TYR A 13 1.11 12.87 2.70
CA TYR A 13 0.48 14.17 2.64
C TYR A 13 0.24 14.68 4.07
N ASN A 14 0.92 15.75 4.47
CA ASN A 14 0.82 16.36 5.80
C ASN A 14 0.92 15.35 6.96
N CYS A 15 1.90 14.43 6.88
CA CYS A 15 2.12 13.38 7.88
C CYS A 15 3.40 13.60 8.71
N GLU A 16 3.77 14.86 8.97
CA GLU A 16 4.99 15.24 9.71
C GLU A 16 5.14 14.50 11.04
N GLU A 17 4.03 14.29 11.76
CA GLU A 17 4.05 13.65 13.09
C GLU A 17 4.39 12.16 13.01
N TYR A 18 4.07 11.50 11.88
CA TYR A 18 4.04 10.04 11.76
C TYR A 18 5.14 9.47 10.87
N ILE A 19 5.61 10.24 9.88
CA ILE A 19 6.49 9.74 8.81
C ILE A 19 7.79 9.12 9.35
N ASN A 20 8.34 9.62 10.43
CA ASN A 20 9.55 9.04 11.03
C ASN A 20 9.31 7.61 11.51
N ASP A 21 8.18 7.32 12.16
CA ASP A 21 7.82 5.97 12.61
C ASP A 21 7.61 5.03 11.42
N CYS A 22 6.96 5.52 10.37
CA CYS A 22 6.79 4.78 9.13
C CYS A 22 8.14 4.36 8.56
N LEU A 23 9.06 5.31 8.34
CA LEU A 23 10.38 5.06 7.76
C LEU A 23 11.26 4.16 8.67
N GLU A 24 11.21 4.36 9.99
CA GLU A 24 11.92 3.51 10.96
C GLU A 24 11.41 2.07 10.89
N SER A 25 10.10 1.87 10.74
CA SER A 25 9.51 0.54 10.58
C SER A 25 10.00 -0.20 9.32
N ILE A 26 10.40 0.54 8.29
CA ILE A 26 10.95 -0.01 7.05
C ILE A 26 12.43 -0.37 7.23
N VAL A 27 13.27 0.54 7.74
CA VAL A 27 14.72 0.30 7.83
C VAL A 27 15.09 -0.75 8.88
N THR A 28 14.21 -1.03 9.84
CA THR A 28 14.38 -2.08 10.84
C THR A 28 13.96 -3.47 10.36
N GLN A 29 13.47 -3.61 9.11
CA GLN A 29 13.10 -4.93 8.58
C GLN A 29 14.31 -5.85 8.42
N GLN A 30 14.16 -7.09 8.89
CA GLN A 30 15.13 -8.18 8.70
C GLN A 30 15.00 -8.78 7.29
N TYR A 31 15.12 -7.93 6.28
CA TYR A 31 15.04 -8.29 4.88
C TYR A 31 15.71 -7.20 4.05
N ASP A 32 16.66 -7.58 3.18
CA ASP A 32 17.52 -6.59 2.51
C ASP A 32 17.14 -6.28 1.06
N ASN A 33 16.34 -7.15 0.41
CA ASN A 33 16.03 -7.01 -1.00
C ASN A 33 14.76 -6.16 -1.21
N TYR A 34 14.85 -4.86 -0.91
CA TYR A 34 13.76 -3.91 -1.15
C TYR A 34 14.26 -2.56 -1.64
N LYS A 35 13.35 -1.83 -2.28
CA LYS A 35 13.41 -0.39 -2.54
C LYS A 35 12.17 0.29 -1.98
N VAL A 36 12.29 1.58 -1.69
CA VAL A 36 11.21 2.41 -1.18
C VAL A 36 10.99 3.58 -2.14
N ILE A 37 9.76 3.74 -2.59
CA ILE A 37 9.34 4.88 -3.39
C ILE A 37 8.44 5.73 -2.50
N ILE A 38 8.93 6.88 -2.09
CA ILE A 38 8.19 7.85 -1.29
C ILE A 38 7.65 8.91 -2.24
N ILE A 39 6.34 9.16 -2.21
CA ILE A 39 5.74 10.29 -2.91
C ILE A 39 5.13 11.24 -1.90
N ASP A 40 5.66 12.44 -1.84
CA ASP A 40 5.05 13.54 -1.11
C ASP A 40 4.07 14.29 -2.04
N ASP A 41 2.81 14.31 -1.65
CA ASP A 41 1.73 14.89 -2.46
C ASP A 41 1.51 16.38 -2.17
N ALA A 42 2.59 17.16 -2.29
CA ALA A 42 2.62 18.60 -2.02
C ALA A 42 2.22 18.95 -0.56
N SER A 43 2.85 18.31 0.41
CA SER A 43 2.68 18.62 1.84
C SER A 43 3.02 20.07 2.14
N SER A 44 2.22 20.69 3.01
CA SER A 44 2.42 22.07 3.48
C SER A 44 3.05 22.17 4.88
N ASP A 45 3.19 21.03 5.56
CA ASP A 45 3.82 20.89 6.88
C ASP A 45 5.30 20.51 6.78
N GLY A 46 5.89 19.99 7.86
CA GLY A 46 7.28 19.55 7.91
C GLY A 46 7.56 18.17 7.33
N THR A 47 6.61 17.49 6.67
CA THR A 47 6.73 16.11 6.15
C THR A 47 8.00 15.93 5.31
N VAL A 48 8.18 16.72 4.25
CA VAL A 48 9.35 16.63 3.36
C VAL A 48 10.66 16.84 4.11
N LYS A 49 10.68 17.82 5.02
CA LYS A 49 11.86 18.06 5.86
C LYS A 49 12.22 16.86 6.72
N ARG A 50 11.21 16.23 7.36
CA ARG A 50 11.40 15.01 8.16
C ARG A 50 11.95 13.86 7.35
N ILE A 51 11.41 13.63 6.14
CA ILE A 51 11.91 12.60 5.23
C ILE A 51 13.39 12.84 4.89
N LYS A 52 13.73 14.06 4.47
CA LYS A 52 15.12 14.41 4.10
C LYS A 52 16.08 14.28 5.29
N ASP A 53 15.69 14.74 6.47
CA ASP A 53 16.48 14.60 7.68
C ASP A 53 16.68 13.12 8.05
N PHE A 54 15.64 12.29 7.91
CA PHE A 54 15.72 10.85 8.12
C PHE A 54 16.70 10.18 7.15
N LEU A 55 16.59 10.46 5.86
CA LEU A 55 17.46 9.89 4.84
C LEU A 55 18.92 10.31 5.04
N ASN A 56 19.19 11.55 5.44
CA ASN A 56 20.52 12.02 5.77
C ASN A 56 21.12 11.28 6.97
N LYS A 57 20.33 11.04 8.00
CA LYS A 57 20.74 10.26 9.19
C LYS A 57 21.02 8.80 8.84
N HIS A 58 20.26 8.23 7.94
CA HIS A 58 20.32 6.83 7.52
C HIS A 58 20.96 6.67 6.11
N ASN A 59 21.99 7.46 5.81
CA ASN A 59 22.58 7.61 4.48
C ASN A 59 23.11 6.30 3.86
N HIS A 60 23.38 5.27 4.66
CA HIS A 60 23.76 3.94 4.20
C HIS A 60 22.61 3.15 3.51
N PHE A 61 21.38 3.67 3.58
CA PHE A 61 20.22 3.15 2.85
C PHE A 61 19.84 4.00 1.62
N ASN A 62 20.56 5.07 1.31
CA ASN A 62 20.15 6.04 0.26
C ASN A 62 19.93 5.41 -1.11
N ASP A 63 20.65 4.34 -1.44
CA ASP A 63 20.48 3.57 -2.68
C ASP A 63 19.13 2.82 -2.74
N ARG A 64 18.44 2.67 -1.61
CA ARG A 64 17.14 2.00 -1.51
C ARG A 64 15.95 2.95 -1.59
N PHE A 65 16.15 4.24 -1.33
CA PHE A 65 15.08 5.23 -1.22
C PHE A 65 15.03 6.17 -2.42
N ASN A 66 13.85 6.35 -2.98
CA ASN A 66 13.56 7.35 -4.00
C ASN A 66 12.44 8.27 -3.49
N LEU A 67 12.75 9.55 -3.26
CA LEU A 67 11.79 10.57 -2.85
C LEU A 67 11.35 11.39 -4.06
N ILE A 68 10.06 11.43 -4.30
CA ILE A 68 9.40 12.23 -5.32
C ILE A 68 8.55 13.28 -4.61
N GLU A 69 8.81 14.55 -4.89
CA GLU A 69 8.08 15.69 -4.36
C GLU A 69 7.16 16.25 -5.44
N ASN A 70 5.86 16.13 -5.28
CA ASN A 70 4.91 16.75 -6.20
C ASN A 70 4.87 18.26 -5.98
N SER A 71 4.73 19.03 -7.05
CA SER A 71 4.55 20.50 -6.97
C SER A 71 3.11 20.91 -6.66
N GLU A 72 2.16 20.00 -6.84
CA GLU A 72 0.73 20.17 -6.56
C GLU A 72 0.11 18.84 -6.12
N ARG A 73 -1.00 18.90 -5.41
CA ARG A 73 -1.72 17.73 -4.93
C ARG A 73 -2.37 16.97 -6.07
N LYS A 74 -2.03 15.68 -6.23
CA LYS A 74 -2.55 14.79 -7.27
C LYS A 74 -3.56 13.78 -6.74
N GLY A 75 -3.53 13.51 -5.46
CA GLY A 75 -4.34 12.49 -4.80
C GLY A 75 -3.73 11.08 -4.81
N PRO A 76 -4.21 10.19 -3.93
CA PRO A 76 -3.57 8.89 -3.67
C PRO A 76 -3.52 8.00 -4.90
N LEU A 77 -4.59 7.90 -5.69
CA LEU A 77 -4.62 7.03 -6.86
C LEU A 77 -3.60 7.46 -7.94
N ALA A 78 -3.52 8.76 -8.23
CA ALA A 78 -2.53 9.29 -9.19
C ALA A 78 -1.09 9.02 -8.71
N ASN A 79 -0.83 9.17 -7.42
CA ASN A 79 0.47 8.89 -6.82
C ASN A 79 0.83 7.39 -6.85
N HIS A 80 -0.12 6.50 -6.64
CA HIS A 80 0.10 5.07 -6.85
C HIS A 80 0.46 4.74 -8.29
N ILE A 81 -0.24 5.33 -9.27
CA ILE A 81 0.09 5.16 -10.68
C ILE A 81 1.51 5.65 -10.95
N GLN A 82 1.82 6.87 -10.52
CA GLN A 82 3.15 7.48 -10.68
C GLN A 82 4.25 6.63 -10.05
N SER A 83 4.05 6.08 -8.86
CA SER A 83 5.05 5.27 -8.14
C SER A 83 5.46 4.00 -8.89
N LEU A 84 4.55 3.41 -9.65
CA LEU A 84 4.79 2.17 -10.37
C LEU A 84 5.32 2.39 -11.81
N GLU A 85 5.55 3.64 -12.19
CA GLU A 85 6.08 4.04 -13.51
C GLU A 85 7.51 4.59 -13.45
N VAL A 86 8.05 4.85 -12.26
CA VAL A 86 9.37 5.51 -12.08
C VAL A 86 10.56 4.56 -11.98
N GLU A 87 10.33 3.27 -11.75
CA GLU A 87 11.38 2.28 -11.52
C GLU A 87 11.29 1.12 -12.51
N GLU A 88 12.43 0.46 -12.75
CA GLU A 88 12.47 -0.79 -13.52
C GLU A 88 11.99 -1.96 -12.65
N ILE A 89 10.67 -2.11 -12.55
CA ILE A 89 10.02 -3.14 -11.75
C ILE A 89 9.78 -4.38 -12.61
N LYS A 90 10.18 -5.55 -12.11
CA LYS A 90 10.03 -6.83 -12.81
C LYS A 90 8.75 -7.55 -12.43
N ASP A 91 8.25 -8.39 -13.31
CA ASP A 91 6.97 -9.11 -13.15
C ASP A 91 6.79 -9.82 -11.81
N ASN A 92 7.86 -10.39 -11.26
CA ASN A 92 7.83 -11.11 -10.00
C ASN A 92 8.22 -10.28 -8.78
N ASP A 93 8.51 -9.00 -8.94
CA ASP A 93 8.74 -8.10 -7.82
C ASP A 93 7.42 -7.85 -7.09
N ILE A 94 7.50 -7.66 -5.79
CA ILE A 94 6.33 -7.51 -4.93
C ILE A 94 6.17 -6.02 -4.62
N ILE A 95 5.02 -5.49 -4.95
CA ILE A 95 4.60 -4.15 -4.54
C ILE A 95 3.95 -4.28 -3.16
N LEU A 96 4.32 -3.40 -2.24
CA LEU A 96 3.74 -3.25 -0.92
C LEU A 96 3.31 -1.80 -0.73
N HIS A 97 2.05 -1.57 -0.40
CA HIS A 97 1.55 -0.24 -0.05
C HIS A 97 1.65 -0.03 1.46
N LEU A 98 2.32 1.05 1.86
CA LEU A 98 2.45 1.49 3.24
C LEU A 98 2.22 3.00 3.28
N ASP A 99 1.12 3.42 3.89
CA ASP A 99 0.77 4.82 3.99
C ASP A 99 1.73 5.56 4.93
N GLY A 100 2.05 6.83 4.65
CA GLY A 100 3.10 7.59 5.35
C GLY A 100 2.79 7.91 6.81
N ASP A 101 1.53 7.78 7.22
CA ASP A 101 1.07 7.91 8.61
C ASP A 101 0.96 6.56 9.34
N ASP A 102 1.19 5.43 8.66
CA ASP A 102 1.11 4.07 9.21
C ASP A 102 2.50 3.43 9.38
N LEU A 103 2.55 2.20 9.90
CA LEU A 103 3.81 1.48 10.08
C LEU A 103 3.67 -0.05 10.02
N LEU A 104 4.79 -0.73 9.78
CA LEU A 104 4.90 -2.19 9.91
C LEU A 104 5.12 -2.57 11.38
N THR A 105 4.29 -3.46 11.93
CA THR A 105 4.29 -3.79 13.36
C THR A 105 5.46 -4.67 13.80
N CYS A 106 6.10 -5.39 12.88
CA CYS A 106 7.24 -6.25 13.24
C CYS A 106 8.37 -6.22 12.20
N SER A 107 9.60 -6.33 12.68
CA SER A 107 10.81 -6.34 11.85
C SER A 107 10.92 -7.52 10.88
N THR A 108 10.02 -8.49 10.95
CA THR A 108 9.99 -9.67 10.08
C THR A 108 8.86 -9.68 9.07
N SER A 109 8.10 -8.58 8.94
CA SER A 109 6.94 -8.51 8.03
C SER A 109 7.31 -8.87 6.59
N LEU A 110 8.35 -8.25 6.03
CA LEU A 110 8.81 -8.55 4.67
C LEU A 110 9.28 -10.00 4.51
N SER A 111 9.99 -10.54 5.51
CA SER A 111 10.45 -11.94 5.50
C SER A 111 9.28 -12.92 5.49
N ILE A 112 8.21 -12.65 6.24
CA ILE A 112 7.00 -13.47 6.31
C ILE A 112 6.27 -13.44 4.96
N ILE A 113 6.09 -12.25 4.38
CA ILE A 113 5.45 -12.08 3.08
C ILE A 113 6.27 -12.79 2.00
N ASN A 114 7.60 -12.58 1.97
CA ASN A 114 8.49 -13.26 1.03
C ASN A 114 8.38 -14.79 1.13
N LYS A 115 8.43 -15.34 2.35
CA LYS A 115 8.32 -16.77 2.60
C LYS A 115 7.04 -17.35 1.99
N ASN A 116 5.95 -16.60 2.11
CA ASN A 116 4.68 -17.04 1.55
C ASN A 116 4.69 -17.07 0.02
N TYR A 117 5.09 -15.99 -0.65
CA TYR A 117 5.20 -15.96 -2.11
C TYR A 117 6.21 -16.98 -2.65
N ALA A 118 7.30 -17.24 -1.91
CA ALA A 118 8.31 -18.22 -2.30
C ALA A 118 7.80 -19.66 -2.21
N ASN A 119 7.01 -19.97 -1.18
CA ASN A 119 6.44 -21.32 -0.98
C ASN A 119 5.20 -21.56 -1.85
N ASN A 120 4.53 -20.50 -2.28
CA ASN A 120 3.31 -20.54 -3.09
C ASN A 120 3.47 -19.71 -4.37
N PRO A 121 4.22 -20.18 -5.37
CA PRO A 121 4.57 -19.37 -6.54
C PRO A 121 3.35 -18.92 -7.36
N ASN A 122 2.21 -19.60 -7.21
CA ASN A 122 0.96 -19.24 -7.87
C ASN A 122 0.23 -18.06 -7.18
N HIS A 123 0.61 -17.68 -5.94
CA HIS A 123 0.02 -16.51 -5.31
C HIS A 123 0.50 -15.24 -6.00
N LEU A 124 -0.43 -14.35 -6.31
CA LEU A 124 -0.18 -13.12 -7.05
C LEU A 124 -0.49 -11.86 -6.24
N ILE A 125 -1.37 -11.96 -5.26
CA ILE A 125 -1.82 -10.84 -4.43
C ILE A 125 -2.08 -11.31 -3.01
N SER A 126 -1.85 -10.43 -2.04
CA SER A 126 -2.22 -10.67 -0.66
C SER A 126 -2.80 -9.43 -0.01
N TYR A 127 -3.59 -9.68 1.00
CA TYR A 127 -4.06 -8.70 1.98
C TYR A 127 -4.02 -9.35 3.37
N GLY A 128 -4.21 -8.56 4.42
CA GLY A 128 -4.05 -9.14 5.75
C GLY A 128 -4.86 -8.44 6.82
N ASP A 129 -4.58 -8.83 8.04
CA ASP A 129 -5.13 -8.24 9.25
C ASP A 129 -4.21 -7.11 9.75
N TYR A 130 -4.77 -6.12 10.47
CA TYR A 130 -4.04 -4.97 11.00
C TYR A 130 -4.42 -4.67 12.44
N GLU A 131 -3.57 -3.90 13.11
CA GLU A 131 -3.87 -3.26 14.39
C GLU A 131 -4.36 -1.85 14.12
N SER A 132 -5.50 -1.47 14.72
CA SER A 132 -6.06 -0.13 14.67
C SER A 132 -5.57 0.69 15.86
N ALA A 133 -5.20 1.96 15.65
CA ALA A 133 -4.81 2.89 16.71
C ALA A 133 -5.94 3.15 17.72
N THR A 134 -7.20 3.05 17.27
CA THR A 134 -8.37 3.20 18.14
C THR A 134 -8.79 1.91 18.84
N GLY A 135 -8.11 0.80 18.59
CA GLY A 135 -8.43 -0.52 19.12
C GLY A 135 -9.66 -1.18 18.47
N LYS A 136 -10.17 -0.63 17.37
CA LYS A 136 -11.25 -1.27 16.61
C LYS A 136 -10.78 -2.58 15.99
N GLU A 137 -11.67 -3.53 15.86
CA GLU A 137 -11.38 -4.76 15.12
C GLU A 137 -11.20 -4.46 13.64
N SER A 138 -10.22 -5.15 13.03
CA SER A 138 -9.97 -5.07 11.60
C SER A 138 -11.19 -5.57 10.80
N ILE A 139 -11.45 -4.91 9.68
CA ILE A 139 -12.48 -5.34 8.72
C ILE A 139 -12.07 -6.56 7.89
N CYS A 140 -10.79 -6.91 7.92
CA CYS A 140 -10.21 -7.95 7.06
C CYS A 140 -10.67 -9.35 7.46
N LYS A 141 -11.06 -10.13 6.46
CA LYS A 141 -11.50 -11.52 6.62
C LYS A 141 -11.02 -12.35 5.43
N PRO A 142 -10.82 -13.68 5.60
CA PRO A 142 -10.49 -14.53 4.46
C PRO A 142 -11.60 -14.50 3.40
N TRP A 143 -11.21 -14.36 2.13
CA TRP A 143 -12.15 -14.49 1.01
C TRP A 143 -12.58 -15.96 0.84
N GLN A 144 -13.83 -16.26 1.17
CA GLN A 144 -14.34 -17.62 1.31
C GLN A 144 -15.12 -18.15 0.09
N SER A 145 -15.44 -17.29 -0.88
CA SER A 145 -16.26 -17.65 -2.04
C SER A 145 -15.45 -17.71 -3.33
N ASN A 146 -15.96 -18.43 -4.32
CA ASN A 146 -15.42 -18.45 -5.69
C ASN A 146 -16.17 -17.49 -6.64
N ILE A 147 -17.08 -16.67 -6.13
CA ILE A 147 -17.74 -15.61 -6.90
C ILE A 147 -16.76 -14.44 -7.11
N SER A 148 -17.10 -13.51 -7.98
CA SER A 148 -16.29 -12.31 -8.24
C SER A 148 -16.11 -11.45 -6.98
N VAL A 149 -15.11 -10.57 -6.98
CA VAL A 149 -14.91 -9.63 -5.87
C VAL A 149 -16.15 -8.75 -5.70
N SER A 150 -16.69 -8.23 -6.82
CA SER A 150 -17.85 -7.34 -6.80
C SER A 150 -19.08 -8.01 -6.17
N GLU A 151 -19.38 -9.26 -6.56
CA GLU A 151 -20.49 -10.02 -5.97
C GLU A 151 -20.24 -10.37 -4.49
N TYR A 152 -18.98 -10.62 -4.13
CA TYR A 152 -18.63 -11.01 -2.76
C TYR A 152 -18.74 -9.85 -1.77
N ILE A 153 -18.27 -8.64 -2.15
CA ILE A 153 -18.31 -7.47 -1.27
C ILE A 153 -19.69 -6.79 -1.20
N ALA A 154 -20.55 -6.98 -2.20
CA ALA A 154 -21.84 -6.31 -2.25
C ALA A 154 -22.69 -6.46 -0.98
N PRO A 155 -22.80 -7.66 -0.35
CA PRO A 155 -23.57 -7.83 0.88
C PRO A 155 -22.80 -7.54 2.18
N ILE A 156 -21.44 -7.53 2.16
CA ILE A 156 -20.63 -7.51 3.39
C ILE A 156 -19.69 -6.32 3.51
N GLY A 157 -19.58 -5.52 2.47
CA GLY A 157 -18.63 -4.41 2.40
C GLY A 157 -17.19 -4.83 2.05
N TRP A 158 -16.28 -3.86 2.06
CA TRP A 158 -14.87 -4.06 1.75
C TRP A 158 -14.15 -4.79 2.87
N ILE A 159 -13.37 -5.83 2.52
CA ILE A 159 -12.60 -6.63 3.47
C ILE A 159 -11.12 -6.78 3.09
N PHE A 160 -10.68 -6.24 1.96
CA PHE A 160 -9.35 -6.43 1.40
C PHE A 160 -8.44 -5.23 1.74
N SER A 161 -8.15 -5.05 3.03
CA SER A 161 -7.35 -3.92 3.52
C SER A 161 -5.90 -4.32 3.84
N HIS A 162 -5.26 -3.65 4.78
CA HIS A 162 -3.84 -3.76 5.10
C HIS A 162 -3.46 -5.13 5.70
N ILE A 163 -2.30 -5.70 5.39
CA ILE A 163 -1.22 -5.20 4.54
C ILE A 163 -1.47 -5.63 3.09
N ARG A 164 -1.40 -4.71 2.14
CA ARG A 164 -1.72 -4.96 0.73
C ARG A 164 -0.42 -5.20 -0.04
N THR A 165 -0.29 -6.38 -0.67
CA THR A 165 0.84 -6.66 -1.56
C THR A 165 0.40 -7.39 -2.82
N PHE A 166 1.11 -7.19 -3.92
CA PHE A 166 0.86 -7.91 -5.16
C PHE A 166 2.13 -8.03 -6.01
N LYS A 167 2.20 -9.05 -6.87
CA LYS A 167 3.24 -9.13 -7.90
C LYS A 167 2.97 -8.12 -8.99
N TYR A 168 4.02 -7.40 -9.41
CA TYR A 168 3.92 -6.32 -10.40
C TYR A 168 3.30 -6.77 -11.73
N MET A 169 3.43 -8.03 -12.09
CA MET A 169 2.77 -8.58 -13.29
C MET A 169 1.26 -8.32 -13.32
N LEU A 170 0.57 -8.32 -12.18
CA LEU A 170 -0.87 -7.99 -12.16
C LEU A 170 -1.13 -6.56 -12.58
N TRP A 171 -0.32 -5.61 -12.10
CA TRP A 171 -0.42 -4.19 -12.44
C TRP A 171 -0.37 -3.94 -13.94
N LYS A 172 0.50 -4.67 -14.64
CA LYS A 172 0.67 -4.55 -16.10
C LYS A 172 -0.56 -5.00 -16.90
N HIS A 173 -1.42 -5.82 -16.30
CA HIS A 173 -2.63 -6.35 -16.94
C HIS A 173 -3.90 -5.57 -16.59
N ILE A 174 -3.82 -4.55 -15.72
CA ILE A 174 -4.97 -3.68 -15.44
C ILE A 174 -5.24 -2.79 -16.66
N ASP A 175 -6.48 -2.76 -17.10
CA ASP A 175 -6.96 -1.68 -17.96
C ASP A 175 -7.11 -0.41 -17.11
N LYS A 176 -6.05 0.40 -17.11
CA LYS A 176 -5.97 1.61 -16.28
C LYS A 176 -7.07 2.60 -16.62
N LYS A 177 -7.43 2.72 -17.90
CA LYS A 177 -8.46 3.66 -18.36
C LYS A 177 -9.82 3.26 -17.79
N LEU A 178 -10.16 2.00 -17.84
CA LEU A 178 -11.42 1.49 -17.32
C LEU A 178 -11.47 1.47 -15.79
N SER A 179 -10.33 1.22 -15.15
CA SER A 179 -10.26 0.99 -13.70
C SER A 179 -10.07 2.26 -12.88
N PHE A 180 -9.46 3.32 -13.45
CA PHE A 180 -8.97 4.47 -12.69
C PHE A 180 -9.57 5.82 -13.13
N TYR A 181 -10.32 5.83 -14.24
CA TYR A 181 -10.90 7.04 -14.79
C TYR A 181 -12.40 6.90 -14.97
N ASP A 182 -13.12 8.00 -14.80
CA ASP A 182 -14.53 8.10 -15.09
C ASP A 182 -14.81 8.22 -16.61
N GLU A 183 -16.09 8.31 -16.96
CA GLU A 183 -16.52 8.46 -18.37
C GLU A 183 -16.03 9.76 -19.03
N GLU A 184 -15.71 10.78 -18.25
CA GLU A 184 -15.16 12.06 -18.71
C GLU A 184 -13.62 12.01 -18.83
N GLY A 185 -12.98 10.89 -18.45
CA GLY A 185 -11.53 10.71 -18.46
C GLY A 185 -10.82 11.37 -17.30
N LYS A 186 -11.54 11.68 -16.21
CA LYS A 186 -10.98 12.21 -14.97
C LYS A 186 -10.65 11.08 -14.02
N ILE A 187 -9.48 11.16 -13.40
CA ILE A 187 -9.05 10.15 -12.41
C ILE A 187 -9.95 10.20 -11.17
N PHE A 188 -10.27 9.01 -10.60
CA PHE A 188 -11.00 8.94 -9.33
C PHE A 188 -10.20 9.58 -8.20
N THR A 189 -10.84 10.41 -7.40
CA THR A 189 -10.20 11.16 -6.30
C THR A 189 -10.40 10.52 -4.93
N SER A 190 -11.33 9.58 -4.78
CA SER A 190 -11.66 8.88 -3.53
C SER A 190 -11.47 7.38 -3.65
N ALA A 191 -11.39 6.68 -2.50
CA ALA A 191 -11.28 5.23 -2.41
C ALA A 191 -10.12 4.63 -3.25
N GLY A 192 -8.96 5.29 -3.24
CA GLY A 192 -7.80 4.90 -4.06
C GLY A 192 -7.34 3.47 -3.83
N ASP A 193 -7.44 2.97 -2.61
CA ASP A 193 -7.11 1.59 -2.23
C ASP A 193 -8.08 0.57 -2.86
N VAL A 194 -9.37 0.86 -2.85
CA VAL A 194 -10.40 0.02 -3.51
C VAL A 194 -10.19 0.04 -5.02
N ALA A 195 -9.95 1.22 -5.60
CA ALA A 195 -9.75 1.39 -7.03
C ALA A 195 -8.57 0.54 -7.55
N ILE A 196 -7.49 0.42 -6.75
CA ILE A 196 -6.31 -0.38 -7.10
C ILE A 196 -6.54 -1.87 -6.81
N MET A 197 -7.00 -2.19 -5.60
CA MET A 197 -7.06 -3.59 -5.16
C MET A 197 -8.15 -4.38 -5.87
N LYS A 198 -9.30 -3.76 -6.17
CA LYS A 198 -10.43 -4.47 -6.80
C LYS A 198 -10.06 -5.10 -8.16
N PRO A 199 -9.53 -4.38 -9.16
CA PRO A 199 -9.14 -4.98 -10.43
C PRO A 199 -7.99 -5.98 -10.27
N LEU A 200 -7.05 -5.77 -9.35
CA LEU A 200 -5.98 -6.74 -9.07
C LEU A 200 -6.53 -8.05 -8.50
N LEU A 201 -7.51 -7.98 -7.59
CA LEU A 201 -8.18 -9.15 -7.02
C LEU A 201 -9.01 -9.91 -8.07
N GLU A 202 -9.72 -9.19 -8.95
CA GLU A 202 -10.46 -9.81 -10.07
C GLU A 202 -9.51 -10.54 -11.02
N LEU A 203 -8.39 -9.93 -11.41
CA LEU A 203 -7.37 -10.55 -12.25
C LEU A 203 -6.73 -11.79 -11.57
N ALA A 204 -6.42 -11.67 -10.26
CA ALA A 204 -5.83 -12.77 -9.52
C ALA A 204 -6.83 -13.91 -9.31
N GLY A 205 -8.05 -13.58 -8.95
CA GLY A 205 -9.06 -14.53 -8.47
C GLY A 205 -8.68 -15.14 -7.12
N ARG A 206 -9.67 -15.72 -6.43
CA ARG A 206 -9.51 -16.23 -5.06
C ARG A 206 -8.35 -17.20 -4.89
N LYS A 207 -8.14 -18.13 -5.83
CA LYS A 207 -7.12 -19.18 -5.71
C LYS A 207 -5.68 -18.65 -5.71
N ARG A 208 -5.46 -17.43 -6.22
CA ARG A 208 -4.15 -16.77 -6.27
C ARG A 208 -4.05 -15.61 -5.29
N THR A 209 -5.09 -15.42 -4.47
CA THR A 209 -5.17 -14.40 -3.42
C THR A 209 -4.92 -15.04 -2.07
N MET A 210 -4.08 -14.39 -1.24
CA MET A 210 -3.79 -14.83 0.09
C MET A 210 -4.24 -13.84 1.14
N PHE A 211 -4.71 -14.37 2.26
CA PHE A 211 -5.01 -13.62 3.47
C PHE A 211 -3.98 -13.93 4.57
N PHE A 212 -3.38 -12.89 5.13
CA PHE A 212 -2.53 -12.99 6.31
C PHE A 212 -3.34 -12.74 7.57
N ASN A 213 -3.46 -13.78 8.42
CA ASN A 213 -4.11 -13.67 9.73
C ASN A 213 -3.16 -13.11 10.81
N LYS A 214 -1.99 -12.66 10.42
CA LYS A 214 -1.03 -12.02 11.32
C LYS A 214 -1.10 -10.50 11.11
N LYS A 215 -1.30 -9.77 12.19
CA LYS A 215 -1.27 -8.31 12.19
C LYS A 215 0.17 -7.85 11.96
N MET A 216 0.46 -7.38 10.76
CA MET A 216 1.78 -6.91 10.32
C MET A 216 1.78 -5.43 9.97
N TYR A 217 0.65 -4.78 10.18
CA TYR A 217 0.39 -3.39 9.83
C TYR A 217 -0.31 -2.70 10.99
N TYR A 218 0.10 -1.48 11.31
CA TYR A 218 -0.55 -0.62 12.28
C TYR A 218 -1.21 0.54 11.54
N TYR A 219 -2.51 0.57 11.60
CA TYR A 219 -3.35 1.56 10.94
C TYR A 219 -3.73 2.67 11.91
N ARG A 220 -3.31 3.90 11.60
CA ARG A 220 -3.68 5.08 12.38
C ARG A 220 -5.02 5.64 11.91
N ASP A 221 -6.10 4.99 12.32
CA ASP A 221 -7.49 5.36 12.00
C ASP A 221 -8.02 6.57 12.80
N ASN A 222 -7.16 7.24 13.58
CA ASN A 222 -7.46 8.43 14.38
C ASN A 222 -6.78 9.71 13.87
N THR A 223 -6.16 9.68 12.69
CA THR A 223 -5.57 10.88 12.10
C THR A 223 -6.63 11.73 11.39
N SER A 224 -6.38 13.05 11.30
CA SER A 224 -7.20 13.96 10.50
C SER A 224 -7.09 13.72 8.97
N LEU A 225 -6.20 12.83 8.56
CA LEU A 225 -5.90 12.50 7.16
C LEU A 225 -6.79 11.39 6.62
N ASN A 226 -7.55 10.70 7.48
CA ASN A 226 -8.42 9.61 7.07
C ASN A 226 -9.64 10.12 6.29
N GLU A 227 -9.76 9.73 5.03
CA GLU A 227 -10.88 10.06 4.14
C GLU A 227 -12.27 9.69 4.73
N HIS A 228 -12.32 8.76 5.68
CA HIS A 228 -13.56 8.40 6.38
C HIS A 228 -14.10 9.48 7.32
N ASN A 229 -13.30 10.48 7.68
CA ASN A 229 -13.72 11.57 8.56
C ASN A 229 -14.34 12.74 7.79
N ASP A 230 -14.08 12.88 6.49
CA ASP A 230 -14.58 14.00 5.68
C ASP A 230 -16.09 13.89 5.36
N HIS A 231 -16.68 12.68 5.46
CA HIS A 231 -18.12 12.49 5.17
C HIS A 231 -19.06 12.71 6.38
N LEU A 232 -18.51 13.05 7.55
CA LEU A 232 -19.34 13.33 8.76
C LEU A 232 -19.72 14.80 8.92
N HIS A 233 -19.25 15.69 8.05
CA HIS A 233 -19.54 17.13 8.12
C HIS A 233 -20.52 17.65 7.05
N ASP A 234 -21.00 16.79 6.15
CA ASP A 234 -21.96 17.15 5.09
C ASP A 234 -23.34 16.51 5.30
N GLN A 235 -23.83 16.47 6.55
CA GLN A 235 -25.25 16.18 6.86
C GLN A 235 -25.91 17.31 7.63
#